data_51306d4998f496890e4040cac1fb8b48
#
_entry.id   51306d4998f496890e4040cac1fb8b48
#
_cell.length_a   1.000
_cell.length_b   1.000
_cell.length_c   1.000
_cell.angle_alpha   90.00
_cell.angle_beta   90.00
_cell.angle_gamma   90.00
#
_symmetry.space_group_name_H-M   'P 1'
#
loop_
_entity.id
_entity.type
_entity.pdbx_description
1 polymer ?
#
loop_
_entity_poly.entity_id
_entity_poly.type
_entity_poly.pdbx_seq_one_letter_code
_entity_poly.pdbx_strand_id
1 'polypeptide(L)'
;MKIILKYFLCIFLFAATAKISFAQQKEVITKVQKFKPPVVKTFLGINQNGAQVTTDEANQLIALPLKIVDAQNHAYPISSYRFLYRKKSIILNDETGRKEETFTITADRFDTTPLPKVWINNIQGHLQPEEQLYFFDIVVKDKEGREFFAPELKITIK
;
A
#
# COMPACT_ATOMS: atom_id res chain seq x y z
N MET A 1 -11.05 20.23 81.00
CA MET A 1 -10.91 21.21 79.87
C MET A 1 -9.62 21.21 79.11
N LYS A 2 -8.57 20.44 79.49
CA LYS A 2 -7.27 20.38 78.76
C LYS A 2 -7.16 19.25 77.72
N ILE A 3 -8.06 18.27 77.75
CA ILE A 3 -7.99 17.10 76.86
C ILE A 3 -8.70 17.38 75.53
N ILE A 4 -9.74 18.14 75.48
CA ILE A 4 -10.54 18.50 74.32
C ILE A 4 -9.71 19.38 73.32
N LEU A 5 -8.85 20.22 73.88
CA LEU A 5 -8.02 21.14 73.10
C LEU A 5 -6.93 20.40 72.30
N LYS A 6 -6.44 19.27 72.81
CA LYS A 6 -5.41 18.45 72.06
C LYS A 6 -5.98 17.75 70.84
N TYR A 7 -7.21 17.30 70.88
CA TYR A 7 -7.82 16.63 69.69
C TYR A 7 -8.24 17.62 68.61
N PHE A 8 -8.56 18.84 68.99
CA PHE A 8 -8.90 19.89 68.02
C PHE A 8 -7.67 20.35 67.21
N LEU A 9 -6.50 20.36 67.85
CA LEU A 9 -5.22 20.71 67.15
C LEU A 9 -4.76 19.63 66.18
N CYS A 10 -4.99 18.35 66.47
CA CYS A 10 -4.62 17.24 65.57
C CYS A 10 -5.53 17.18 64.32
N ILE A 11 -6.79 17.53 64.41
CA ILE A 11 -7.73 17.51 63.27
C ILE A 11 -7.41 18.66 62.29
N PHE A 12 -6.95 19.80 62.78
CA PHE A 12 -6.56 20.93 61.91
C PHE A 12 -5.27 20.69 61.15
N LEU A 13 -4.34 19.89 61.69
CA LEU A 13 -3.08 19.53 61.00
C LEU A 13 -3.28 18.49 59.90
N PHE A 14 -4.32 17.63 59.99
CA PHE A 14 -4.60 16.61 58.95
C PHE A 14 -5.36 17.21 57.77
N ALA A 15 -6.06 18.32 57.92
CA ALA A 15 -6.81 18.98 56.84
C ALA A 15 -5.89 19.83 55.91
N ALA A 16 -4.67 20.15 56.34
CA ALA A 16 -3.76 20.99 55.59
C ALA A 16 -2.87 20.22 54.61
N THR A 17 -2.74 18.87 54.73
CA THR A 17 -1.90 18.04 53.87
C THR A 17 -2.60 17.45 52.66
N ALA A 18 -3.93 17.58 52.56
CA ALA A 18 -4.74 17.01 51.47
C ALA A 18 -4.82 17.89 50.19
N LYS A 19 -4.19 19.06 50.19
CA LYS A 19 -4.27 20.01 49.03
C LYS A 19 -3.05 20.07 48.13
N ILE A 20 -2.05 19.21 48.30
CA ILE A 20 -0.79 19.32 47.52
C ILE A 20 -0.66 18.23 46.44
N SER A 21 -1.59 17.30 46.31
CA SER A 21 -1.44 16.17 45.34
C SER A 21 -2.23 16.29 44.03
N PHE A 22 -2.89 17.43 43.75
CA PHE A 22 -3.68 17.57 42.51
C PHE A 22 -3.09 18.50 41.44
N ALA A 23 -1.88 18.95 41.58
CA ALA A 23 -1.32 19.95 40.67
C ALA A 23 -0.02 19.51 40.04
N GLN A 24 0.05 18.34 39.38
CA GLN A 24 1.06 18.04 38.37
C GLN A 24 0.77 16.74 37.58
N GLN A 25 -0.44 16.55 37.11
CA GLN A 25 -0.64 15.73 35.94
C GLN A 25 -0.50 16.66 34.75
N LYS A 26 0.77 17.02 34.44
CA LYS A 26 1.13 17.61 33.17
C LYS A 26 0.77 16.56 32.14
N GLU A 27 -0.37 16.73 31.45
CA GLU A 27 -0.68 15.97 30.24
C GLU A 27 0.51 16.14 29.31
N VAL A 28 1.36 15.11 29.25
CA VAL A 28 2.28 14.92 28.16
C VAL A 28 1.38 14.60 26.96
N ILE A 29 0.85 15.65 26.34
CA ILE A 29 0.30 15.55 24.99
C ILE A 29 1.51 15.19 24.13
N THR A 30 1.79 13.90 24.05
CA THR A 30 2.69 13.36 23.05
C THR A 30 2.03 13.71 21.73
N LYS A 31 2.51 14.75 21.06
CA LYS A 31 2.10 15.05 19.68
C LYS A 31 2.40 13.79 18.91
N VAL A 32 1.39 12.95 18.67
CA VAL A 32 1.48 11.81 17.78
C VAL A 32 1.82 12.40 16.43
N GLN A 33 3.10 12.34 16.09
CA GLN A 33 3.59 12.84 14.83
C GLN A 33 2.94 12.00 13.74
N LYS A 34 1.95 12.59 13.05
CA LYS A 34 1.20 11.89 12.00
C LYS A 34 2.20 11.41 10.94
N PHE A 35 2.24 10.10 10.72
CA PHE A 35 3.10 9.50 9.70
C PHE A 35 2.81 10.14 8.34
N LYS A 36 3.84 10.66 7.69
CA LYS A 36 3.79 11.16 6.32
C LYS A 36 4.60 10.20 5.44
N PRO A 37 3.93 9.43 4.57
CA PRO A 37 4.62 8.51 3.67
C PRO A 37 5.64 9.23 2.79
N PRO A 38 6.78 8.61 2.48
CA PRO A 38 7.71 9.12 1.49
C PRO A 38 7.07 9.14 0.10
N VAL A 39 7.54 10.05 -0.76
CA VAL A 39 7.14 10.09 -2.16
C VAL A 39 7.94 9.02 -2.91
N VAL A 40 7.25 8.04 -3.47
CA VAL A 40 7.86 6.93 -4.19
C VAL A 40 7.32 6.82 -5.61
N LYS A 41 8.03 6.08 -6.47
CA LYS A 41 7.63 5.72 -7.83
C LYS A 41 7.66 4.21 -8.00
N THR A 42 6.73 3.71 -8.81
CA THR A 42 6.61 2.29 -9.15
C THR A 42 7.14 2.04 -10.56
N PHE A 43 7.91 0.97 -10.71
CA PHE A 43 8.54 0.58 -11.97
C PHE A 43 8.36 -0.92 -12.23
N LEU A 44 8.19 -1.27 -13.51
CA LEU A 44 8.41 -2.62 -14.01
C LEU A 44 9.51 -2.54 -15.09
N GLY A 45 10.69 -3.11 -14.81
CA GLY A 45 11.89 -2.81 -15.57
C GLY A 45 12.26 -1.32 -15.44
N ILE A 46 12.18 -0.57 -16.53
CA ILE A 46 12.39 0.89 -16.60
C ILE A 46 11.06 1.66 -16.75
N ASN A 47 9.95 0.96 -16.97
CA ASN A 47 8.67 1.54 -17.32
C ASN A 47 7.92 2.03 -16.08
N GLN A 48 7.27 3.18 -16.20
CA GLN A 48 6.42 3.83 -15.20
C GLN A 48 4.96 3.79 -15.63
N ASN A 49 4.08 4.28 -14.77
CA ASN A 49 2.65 4.37 -15.05
C ASN A 49 2.36 5.13 -16.36
N GLY A 50 1.46 4.56 -17.17
CA GLY A 50 1.08 5.09 -18.48
C GLY A 50 2.01 4.69 -19.64
N ALA A 51 3.02 3.85 -19.41
CA ALA A 51 3.92 3.39 -20.46
C ALA A 51 3.16 2.59 -21.53
N GLN A 52 3.61 2.78 -22.77
CA GLN A 52 3.18 1.99 -23.93
C GLN A 52 4.39 1.21 -24.45
N VAL A 53 4.26 -0.09 -24.52
CA VAL A 53 5.36 -1.02 -24.88
C VAL A 53 4.95 -1.92 -26.03
N THR A 54 5.92 -2.43 -26.77
CA THR A 54 5.66 -3.47 -27.78
C THR A 54 5.32 -4.81 -27.12
N THR A 55 4.72 -5.71 -27.88
CA THR A 55 4.42 -7.09 -27.45
C THR A 55 5.68 -7.80 -26.96
N ASP A 56 6.80 -7.67 -27.67
CA ASP A 56 8.07 -8.32 -27.31
C ASP A 56 8.62 -7.76 -25.99
N GLU A 57 8.57 -6.44 -25.82
CA GLU A 57 8.97 -5.80 -24.57
C GLU A 57 8.07 -6.23 -23.41
N ALA A 58 6.75 -6.25 -23.60
CA ALA A 58 5.80 -6.69 -22.59
C ALA A 58 6.04 -8.14 -22.15
N ASN A 59 6.38 -9.04 -23.09
CA ASN A 59 6.75 -10.43 -22.80
C ASN A 59 8.01 -10.56 -21.93
N GLN A 60 8.95 -9.63 -22.05
CA GLN A 60 10.12 -9.58 -21.17
C GLN A 60 9.78 -8.96 -19.83
N LEU A 61 8.98 -7.89 -19.81
CA LEU A 61 8.62 -7.14 -18.60
C LEU A 61 7.82 -7.97 -17.61
N ILE A 62 6.87 -8.80 -18.07
CA ILE A 62 5.96 -9.55 -17.18
C ILE A 62 6.70 -10.48 -16.21
N ALA A 63 7.90 -10.92 -16.54
CA ALA A 63 8.74 -11.77 -15.71
C ALA A 63 9.64 -10.98 -14.73
N LEU A 64 9.66 -9.65 -14.82
CA LEU A 64 10.49 -8.82 -13.97
C LEU A 64 9.82 -8.50 -12.63
N PRO A 65 10.61 -8.28 -11.56
CA PRO A 65 10.08 -7.84 -10.31
C PRO A 65 9.59 -6.39 -10.39
N LEU A 66 8.47 -6.13 -9.72
CA LEU A 66 7.99 -4.78 -9.46
C LEU A 66 8.95 -4.08 -8.50
N LYS A 67 9.32 -2.83 -8.79
CA LYS A 67 10.24 -2.03 -7.98
C LYS A 67 9.57 -0.74 -7.53
N ILE A 68 9.71 -0.43 -6.26
CA ILE A 68 9.25 0.84 -5.69
C ILE A 68 10.46 1.55 -5.09
N VAL A 69 10.72 2.77 -5.56
CA VAL A 69 11.88 3.57 -5.12
C VAL A 69 11.50 5.03 -4.87
N ASP A 70 12.24 5.69 -3.98
CA ASP A 70 12.14 7.14 -3.78
C ASP A 70 13.07 7.93 -4.74
N ALA A 71 13.12 9.24 -4.58
CA ALA A 71 13.95 10.13 -5.39
C ALA A 71 15.47 9.88 -5.19
N GLN A 72 15.87 9.23 -4.12
CA GLN A 72 17.24 8.85 -3.79
C GLN A 72 17.58 7.42 -4.20
N ASN A 73 16.68 6.73 -4.93
CA ASN A 73 16.78 5.32 -5.31
C ASN A 73 16.80 4.32 -4.14
N HIS A 74 16.30 4.69 -2.96
CA HIS A 74 16.07 3.72 -1.90
C HIS A 74 14.88 2.83 -2.28
N ALA A 75 15.08 1.52 -2.22
CA ALA A 75 14.04 0.54 -2.51
C ALA A 75 13.14 0.29 -1.28
N TYR A 76 11.85 0.14 -1.54
CA TYR A 76 10.83 -0.18 -0.53
C TYR A 76 10.31 -1.60 -0.77
N PRO A 77 10.38 -2.49 0.24
CA PRO A 77 9.88 -3.85 0.12
C PRO A 77 8.36 -3.84 -0.03
N ILE A 78 7.87 -4.64 -0.97
CA ILE A 78 6.44 -4.83 -1.22
C ILE A 78 5.87 -5.78 -0.18
N SER A 79 4.76 -5.39 0.44
CA SER A 79 3.96 -6.20 1.35
C SER A 79 2.86 -6.95 0.61
N SER A 80 2.19 -6.26 -0.31
CA SER A 80 1.20 -6.87 -1.22
C SER A 80 0.86 -5.91 -2.35
N TYR A 81 0.27 -6.45 -3.41
CA TYR A 81 -0.30 -5.69 -4.51
C TYR A 81 -1.41 -6.49 -5.18
N ARG A 82 -2.24 -5.80 -5.96
CA ARG A 82 -3.15 -6.43 -6.91
C ARG A 82 -2.61 -6.30 -8.32
N PHE A 83 -2.77 -7.35 -9.09
CA PHE A 83 -2.45 -7.38 -10.52
C PHE A 83 -3.69 -7.70 -11.31
N LEU A 84 -3.93 -6.96 -12.38
CA LEU A 84 -5.01 -7.16 -13.33
C LEU A 84 -4.43 -7.26 -14.73
N TYR A 85 -4.81 -8.31 -15.43
CA TYR A 85 -4.57 -8.49 -16.84
C TYR A 85 -5.87 -8.29 -17.62
N ARG A 86 -5.88 -7.27 -18.48
CA ARG A 86 -6.97 -7.01 -19.41
C ARG A 86 -6.59 -7.60 -20.77
N LYS A 87 -7.17 -8.78 -21.05
CA LYS A 87 -6.87 -9.59 -22.24
C LYS A 87 -7.87 -9.28 -23.34
N LYS A 88 -7.41 -9.15 -24.58
CA LYS A 88 -8.24 -9.09 -25.79
C LYS A 88 -8.85 -10.47 -26.05
N SER A 89 -10.14 -10.51 -26.32
CA SER A 89 -10.92 -11.72 -26.56
C SER A 89 -11.89 -11.51 -27.72
N ILE A 90 -12.24 -12.59 -28.38
CA ILE A 90 -13.24 -12.58 -29.45
C ILE A 90 -14.42 -13.40 -28.97
N ILE A 91 -15.62 -12.80 -28.96
CA ILE A 91 -16.88 -13.48 -28.70
C ILE A 91 -17.67 -13.62 -29.99
N LEU A 92 -18.45 -14.68 -30.07
CA LEU A 92 -19.46 -14.84 -31.12
C LEU A 92 -20.76 -14.24 -30.58
N ASN A 93 -21.35 -13.28 -31.29
CA ASN A 93 -22.67 -12.76 -30.99
C ASN A 93 -23.70 -13.79 -31.48
N ASP A 94 -24.41 -14.40 -30.53
CA ASP A 94 -25.36 -15.49 -30.82
C ASP A 94 -26.54 -15.03 -31.67
N GLU A 95 -26.92 -13.74 -31.63
CA GLU A 95 -28.04 -13.20 -32.39
C GLU A 95 -27.67 -12.89 -33.84
N THR A 96 -26.45 -12.41 -34.07
CA THR A 96 -26.01 -11.94 -35.39
C THR A 96 -25.03 -12.90 -36.08
N GLY A 97 -24.50 -13.89 -35.37
CA GLY A 97 -23.42 -14.78 -35.84
C GLY A 97 -22.10 -14.07 -36.12
N ARG A 98 -21.94 -12.80 -35.70
CA ARG A 98 -20.72 -12.00 -35.91
C ARG A 98 -19.73 -12.18 -34.79
N LYS A 99 -18.45 -12.14 -35.16
CA LYS A 99 -17.36 -12.07 -34.18
C LYS A 99 -17.20 -10.62 -33.73
N GLU A 100 -17.20 -10.42 -32.41
CA GLU A 100 -17.02 -9.13 -31.75
C GLU A 100 -15.78 -9.17 -30.87
N GLU A 101 -14.96 -8.13 -30.96
CA GLU A 101 -13.83 -7.96 -30.05
C GLU A 101 -14.30 -7.45 -28.69
N THR A 102 -13.81 -8.06 -27.63
CA THR A 102 -14.11 -7.70 -26.25
C THR A 102 -12.84 -7.81 -25.40
N PHE A 103 -12.95 -7.47 -24.12
CA PHE A 103 -11.86 -7.65 -23.17
C PHE A 103 -12.28 -8.47 -21.98
N THR A 104 -11.48 -9.48 -21.68
CA THR A 104 -11.63 -10.27 -20.46
C THR A 104 -10.66 -9.75 -19.41
N ILE A 105 -11.13 -9.64 -18.17
CA ILE A 105 -10.34 -9.19 -17.05
C ILE A 105 -10.09 -10.34 -16.11
N THR A 106 -8.81 -10.59 -15.81
CA THR A 106 -8.39 -11.52 -14.76
C THR A 106 -7.56 -10.76 -13.75
N ALA A 107 -7.88 -10.87 -12.48
CA ALA A 107 -7.18 -10.14 -11.41
C ALA A 107 -7.01 -11.01 -10.18
N ASP A 108 -5.90 -10.79 -9.46
CA ASP A 108 -5.64 -11.44 -8.18
C ASP A 108 -4.72 -10.57 -7.30
N ARG A 109 -4.55 -10.99 -6.04
CA ARG A 109 -3.66 -10.34 -5.07
C ARG A 109 -2.43 -11.19 -4.82
N PHE A 110 -1.28 -10.51 -4.74
CA PHE A 110 0.03 -11.12 -4.51
C PHE A 110 0.77 -10.43 -3.37
N ASP A 111 1.59 -11.17 -2.66
CA ASP A 111 2.48 -10.71 -1.59
C ASP A 111 3.98 -10.85 -1.96
N THR A 112 4.25 -11.37 -3.15
CA THR A 112 5.60 -11.57 -3.68
C THR A 112 5.76 -11.01 -5.08
N THR A 113 6.98 -10.58 -5.42
CA THR A 113 7.36 -10.15 -6.78
C THR A 113 8.65 -10.86 -7.19
N PRO A 114 8.80 -11.27 -8.47
CA PRO A 114 7.86 -11.12 -9.59
C PRO A 114 6.56 -11.91 -9.41
N LEU A 115 5.63 -11.79 -10.36
CA LEU A 115 4.41 -12.59 -10.41
C LEU A 115 4.71 -14.10 -10.33
N PRO A 116 3.81 -14.93 -9.75
CA PRO A 116 3.97 -16.38 -9.77
C PRO A 116 4.11 -16.94 -11.20
N LYS A 117 4.92 -17.97 -11.37
CA LYS A 117 5.20 -18.59 -12.68
C LYS A 117 3.95 -18.97 -13.46
N VAL A 118 2.89 -19.41 -12.78
CA VAL A 118 1.61 -19.76 -13.44
C VAL A 118 1.00 -18.55 -14.16
N TRP A 119 1.06 -17.36 -13.56
CA TRP A 119 0.58 -16.12 -14.17
C TRP A 119 1.48 -15.70 -15.33
N ILE A 120 2.81 -15.72 -15.13
CA ILE A 120 3.77 -15.38 -16.17
C ILE A 120 3.56 -16.28 -17.38
N ASN A 121 3.50 -17.61 -17.20
CA ASN A 121 3.33 -18.57 -18.28
C ASN A 121 2.00 -18.43 -19.04
N ASN A 122 0.92 -18.01 -18.36
CA ASN A 122 -0.38 -17.79 -18.98
C ASN A 122 -0.45 -16.49 -19.81
N ILE A 123 0.40 -15.54 -19.52
CA ILE A 123 0.43 -14.22 -20.16
C ILE A 123 1.52 -14.15 -21.20
N GLN A 124 2.74 -14.57 -20.86
CA GLN A 124 3.92 -14.51 -21.71
C GLN A 124 3.72 -15.30 -23.02
N GLY A 125 4.05 -14.70 -24.14
CA GLY A 125 3.85 -15.31 -25.46
C GLY A 125 2.44 -15.22 -26.04
N HIS A 126 1.46 -14.67 -25.26
CA HIS A 126 0.07 -14.53 -25.70
C HIS A 126 -0.41 -13.08 -25.76
N LEU A 127 0.44 -12.14 -25.35
CA LEU A 127 0.13 -10.70 -25.31
C LEU A 127 -0.17 -10.17 -26.71
N GLN A 128 -1.17 -9.29 -26.81
CA GLN A 128 -1.62 -8.67 -28.04
C GLN A 128 -1.70 -7.13 -27.86
N PRO A 129 -1.66 -6.35 -28.94
CA PRO A 129 -1.91 -4.93 -28.90
C PRO A 129 -3.25 -4.58 -28.21
N GLU A 130 -3.29 -3.45 -27.51
CA GLU A 130 -4.43 -2.92 -26.73
C GLU A 130 -4.67 -3.64 -25.40
N GLU A 131 -3.98 -4.72 -25.10
CA GLU A 131 -4.02 -5.37 -23.80
C GLU A 131 -3.31 -4.53 -22.72
N GLN A 132 -3.62 -4.78 -21.44
CA GLN A 132 -3.08 -4.00 -20.34
C GLN A 132 -2.62 -4.88 -19.19
N LEU A 133 -1.46 -4.52 -18.65
CA LEU A 133 -0.92 -5.02 -17.40
C LEU A 133 -1.08 -3.92 -16.35
N TYR A 134 -1.84 -4.16 -15.29
CA TYR A 134 -2.16 -3.15 -14.29
C TYR A 134 -1.85 -3.65 -12.88
N PHE A 135 -0.93 -2.97 -12.20
CA PHE A 135 -0.55 -3.19 -10.82
C PHE A 135 -1.10 -2.06 -9.96
N PHE A 136 -1.90 -2.37 -8.97
CA PHE A 136 -2.59 -1.39 -8.13
C PHE A 136 -2.73 -1.88 -6.69
N ASP A 137 -3.23 -1.04 -5.79
CA ASP A 137 -3.28 -1.31 -4.34
C ASP A 137 -1.92 -1.82 -3.81
N ILE A 138 -0.83 -1.19 -4.28
CA ILE A 138 0.53 -1.60 -3.95
C ILE A 138 0.85 -1.11 -2.55
N VAL A 139 1.01 -2.03 -1.60
CA VAL A 139 1.38 -1.77 -0.22
C VAL A 139 2.86 -2.06 -0.04
N VAL A 140 3.60 -1.10 0.49
CA VAL A 140 5.04 -1.20 0.77
C VAL A 140 5.34 -0.87 2.22
N LYS A 141 6.50 -1.28 2.71
CA LYS A 141 6.99 -0.99 4.07
C LYS A 141 8.17 -0.04 4.05
N ASP A 142 8.19 0.89 5.01
CA ASP A 142 9.36 1.69 5.28
C ASP A 142 10.38 0.95 6.18
N LYS A 143 11.46 1.63 6.54
CA LYS A 143 12.52 1.08 7.41
C LYS A 143 12.05 0.78 8.84
N GLU A 144 10.99 1.44 9.29
CA GLU A 144 10.36 1.23 10.59
C GLU A 144 9.24 0.17 10.54
N GLY A 145 8.99 -0.43 9.38
CA GLY A 145 7.95 -1.44 9.17
C GLY A 145 6.53 -0.86 8.99
N ARG A 146 6.37 0.46 8.85
CA ARG A 146 5.07 1.09 8.63
C ARG A 146 4.64 0.92 7.18
N GLU A 147 3.40 0.52 6.99
CA GLU A 147 2.84 0.29 5.67
C GLU A 147 2.26 1.58 5.08
N PHE A 148 2.45 1.75 3.76
CA PHE A 148 1.83 2.82 3.00
C PHE A 148 1.61 2.39 1.54
N PHE A 149 0.73 3.12 0.83
CA PHE A 149 0.45 2.85 -0.58
C PHE A 149 1.48 3.51 -1.50
N ALA A 150 1.99 2.73 -2.44
CA ALA A 150 2.77 3.22 -3.56
C ALA A 150 1.86 3.53 -4.76
N PRO A 151 2.30 4.37 -5.71
CA PRO A 151 1.56 4.65 -6.94
C PRO A 151 1.32 3.40 -7.76
N GLU A 152 0.16 3.33 -8.40
CA GLU A 152 -0.18 2.29 -9.38
C GLU A 152 0.73 2.32 -10.62
N LEU A 153 0.78 1.20 -11.33
CA LEU A 153 1.51 1.05 -12.58
C LEU A 153 0.62 0.38 -13.62
N LYS A 154 0.31 1.10 -14.68
CA LYS A 154 -0.43 0.61 -15.84
C LYS A 154 0.44 0.66 -17.08
N ILE A 155 0.55 -0.46 -17.76
CA ILE A 155 1.28 -0.63 -19.03
C ILE A 155 0.28 -1.06 -20.09
N THR A 156 0.28 -0.41 -21.23
CA THR A 156 -0.55 -0.76 -22.40
C THR A 156 0.34 -1.30 -23.50
N ILE A 157 -0.05 -2.41 -24.12
CA ILE A 157 0.64 -3.03 -25.23
C ILE A 157 0.21 -2.37 -26.54
N LYS A 158 1.16 -2.02 -27.40
CA LYS A 158 0.98 -1.40 -28.72
C LYS A 158 1.48 -2.29 -29.84
#